data_1cad58533cddb549c5cc7b5f0c4af073
#
_entry.id   1cad58533cddb549c5cc7b5f0c4af073
#
_cell.length_a   1.000
_cell.length_b   1.000
_cell.length_c   1.000
_cell.angle_alpha   90.00
_cell.angle_beta   90.00
_cell.angle_gamma   90.00
#
_symmetry.space_group_name_H-M   'P 1'
#
loop_
_entity.id
_entity.type
_entity.pdbx_description
1 polymer ?
#
loop_
_entity_poly.entity_id
_entity_poly.type
_entity_poly.pdbx_seq_one_letter_code
_entity_poly.pdbx_strand_id
1 'polypeptide(L)'
;DTCAGMAIEVIVIDDCSPEPAAEALQPVSGIRIVRNDSNLGFLRNCNKAAAMARGEFVVILNNDLILTGDWLTQMTSVFDRVADTGMVGAKLIYPDGRLQEAGGIVWRDGSAWNVGRGDDPDKPGYSYLREVDYCSGACLLLKRAFWNELGGFDEVYAPAYYEDTDLAFRVRQKHRRVIYQPHAVVVHFEGQSSGTDTGSGVKRYQVINQKTFAERWSGVLARHRVNGLSPDLERDRYVQRRVLVVDACMLTPDQDAGSLRMFEMLGIMRDMGCKVTFVADNLEHRQPYVGQIQAMGVEVLHHPYLSSIRQLIERDAIHYDVVMLCRAPVAAQYVDLVRTCAPRAKLVFDTVDLHFLRMERQAELADDAALRLAAANMRRQELDIIAKS
;
A
#
# COMPACT_ATOMS: atom_id res chain seq x y z
N ASP A 1 2.11 -24.33 7.60
CA ASP A 1 3.52 -23.88 7.66
C ASP A 1 3.76 -22.42 7.25
N THR A 2 2.70 -21.65 6.98
CA THR A 2 2.81 -20.20 6.57
C THR A 2 3.14 -19.26 7.74
N CYS A 3 3.30 -19.78 8.96
CA CYS A 3 3.65 -19.03 10.18
C CYS A 3 4.89 -19.61 10.88
N ALA A 4 5.80 -20.24 10.12
CA ALA A 4 6.97 -20.93 10.67
C ALA A 4 7.82 -19.98 11.56
N GLY A 5 8.15 -20.45 12.76
CA GLY A 5 8.96 -19.70 13.74
C GLY A 5 8.20 -18.73 14.63
N MET A 6 6.88 -18.54 14.45
CA MET A 6 6.05 -17.71 15.32
C MET A 6 5.25 -18.56 16.31
N ALA A 7 5.13 -18.09 17.55
CA ALA A 7 4.21 -18.66 18.53
C ALA A 7 2.80 -18.14 18.24
N ILE A 8 1.92 -19.03 17.80
CA ILE A 8 0.53 -18.68 17.46
C ILE A 8 -0.46 -19.48 18.30
N GLU A 9 -1.61 -18.90 18.59
CA GLU A 9 -2.80 -19.58 19.05
C GLU A 9 -3.93 -19.35 18.05
N VAL A 10 -4.73 -20.36 17.79
CA VAL A 10 -5.89 -20.28 16.90
C VAL A 10 -7.14 -20.46 17.72
N ILE A 11 -8.05 -19.49 17.68
CA ILE A 11 -9.34 -19.51 18.36
C ILE A 11 -10.43 -19.50 17.30
N VAL A 12 -11.20 -20.57 17.23
CA VAL A 12 -12.34 -20.73 16.32
C VAL A 12 -13.63 -20.52 17.10
N ILE A 13 -14.44 -19.55 16.69
CA ILE A 13 -15.79 -19.36 17.23
C ILE A 13 -16.79 -20.02 16.29
N ASP A 14 -17.44 -21.05 16.76
CA ASP A 14 -18.59 -21.67 16.10
C ASP A 14 -19.87 -20.92 16.50
N ASP A 15 -20.41 -20.15 15.59
CA ASP A 15 -21.57 -19.27 15.82
C ASP A 15 -22.91 -20.01 15.69
N CYS A 16 -23.05 -21.11 16.42
CA CYS A 16 -24.25 -21.95 16.40
C CYS A 16 -24.52 -22.56 15.01
N SER A 17 -23.44 -23.04 14.34
CA SER A 17 -23.55 -23.68 13.02
C SER A 17 -24.46 -24.92 13.07
N PRO A 18 -25.24 -25.21 12.01
CA PRO A 18 -26.05 -26.43 11.95
C PRO A 18 -25.23 -27.72 12.20
N GLU A 19 -24.05 -27.78 11.61
CA GLU A 19 -23.04 -28.81 11.86
C GLU A 19 -21.96 -28.22 12.78
N PRO A 20 -21.73 -28.82 13.99
CA PRO A 20 -20.75 -28.31 14.92
C PRO A 20 -19.34 -28.31 14.35
N ALA A 21 -18.67 -27.11 14.36
CA ALA A 21 -17.30 -27.00 13.88
C ALA A 21 -16.31 -27.91 14.61
N ALA A 22 -16.59 -28.26 15.87
CA ALA A 22 -15.78 -29.18 16.65
C ALA A 22 -15.67 -30.56 16.02
N GLU A 23 -16.72 -31.06 15.36
CA GLU A 23 -16.71 -32.37 14.68
C GLU A 23 -15.86 -32.31 13.40
N ALA A 24 -16.05 -31.27 12.60
CA ALA A 24 -15.30 -31.08 11.37
C ALA A 24 -13.79 -30.82 11.58
N LEU A 25 -13.44 -30.18 12.70
CA LEU A 25 -12.07 -29.79 13.05
C LEU A 25 -11.40 -30.78 14.02
N GLN A 26 -12.02 -31.88 14.38
CA GLN A 26 -11.47 -32.91 15.30
C GLN A 26 -10.04 -33.36 14.90
N PRO A 27 -9.69 -33.53 13.62
CA PRO A 27 -8.34 -33.92 13.22
C PRO A 27 -7.28 -32.83 13.42
N VAL A 28 -7.67 -31.58 13.67
CA VAL A 28 -6.76 -30.43 13.78
C VAL A 28 -6.35 -30.21 15.21
N SER A 29 -5.06 -30.42 15.51
CA SER A 29 -4.50 -30.19 16.86
C SER A 29 -4.06 -28.73 17.05
N GLY A 30 -4.03 -28.29 18.32
CA GLY A 30 -3.49 -26.96 18.66
C GLY A 30 -4.44 -25.78 18.43
N ILE A 31 -5.70 -26.06 18.10
CA ILE A 31 -6.76 -25.05 18.00
C ILE A 31 -7.68 -25.05 19.21
N ARG A 32 -8.23 -23.89 19.55
CA ARG A 32 -9.27 -23.75 20.59
C ARG A 32 -10.60 -23.45 19.92
N ILE A 33 -11.56 -24.36 20.08
CA ILE A 33 -12.91 -24.19 19.52
C ILE A 33 -13.87 -23.78 20.64
N VAL A 34 -14.66 -22.75 20.38
CA VAL A 34 -15.69 -22.23 21.30
C VAL A 34 -16.99 -22.11 20.53
N ARG A 35 -18.02 -22.88 20.94
CA ARG A 35 -19.35 -22.82 20.34
C ARG A 35 -20.24 -21.83 21.11
N ASN A 36 -21.01 -21.04 20.37
CA ASN A 36 -22.08 -20.19 20.92
C ASN A 36 -23.38 -20.96 21.05
N ASP A 37 -24.19 -20.60 22.06
CA ASP A 37 -25.53 -21.15 22.25
C ASP A 37 -26.56 -20.58 21.27
N SER A 38 -26.26 -19.44 20.69
CA SER A 38 -27.09 -18.75 19.67
C SER A 38 -26.19 -18.01 18.68
N ASN A 39 -26.71 -17.72 17.49
CA ASN A 39 -25.97 -16.94 16.48
C ASN A 39 -25.82 -15.47 16.95
N LEU A 40 -24.58 -15.03 17.16
CA LEU A 40 -24.21 -13.69 17.61
C LEU A 40 -23.82 -12.76 16.47
N GLY A 41 -23.50 -13.32 15.29
CA GLY A 41 -23.01 -12.59 14.12
C GLY A 41 -21.51 -12.33 14.18
N PHE A 42 -20.94 -11.93 13.02
CA PHE A 42 -19.51 -11.77 12.80
C PHE A 42 -18.84 -10.87 13.83
N LEU A 43 -19.36 -9.67 14.02
CA LEU A 43 -18.78 -8.64 14.89
C LEU A 43 -18.59 -9.13 16.33
N ARG A 44 -19.64 -9.71 16.92
CA ARG A 44 -19.61 -10.17 18.32
C ARG A 44 -18.72 -11.39 18.49
N ASN A 45 -18.65 -12.25 17.47
CA ASN A 45 -17.74 -13.40 17.48
C ASN A 45 -16.27 -12.97 17.48
N CYS A 46 -15.92 -11.98 16.65
CA CYS A 46 -14.57 -11.42 16.63
C CYS A 46 -14.20 -10.79 17.99
N ASN A 47 -15.10 -10.01 18.60
CA ASN A 47 -14.89 -9.43 19.91
C ASN A 47 -14.74 -10.51 21.00
N LYS A 48 -15.55 -11.55 20.97
CA LYS A 48 -15.49 -12.68 21.90
C LYS A 48 -14.17 -13.44 21.78
N ALA A 49 -13.73 -13.74 20.55
CA ALA A 49 -12.45 -14.42 20.31
C ALA A 49 -11.27 -13.58 20.77
N ALA A 50 -11.24 -12.30 20.42
CA ALA A 50 -10.18 -11.37 20.78
C ALA A 50 -10.03 -11.20 22.30
N ALA A 51 -11.15 -11.21 23.05
CA ALA A 51 -11.13 -11.17 24.52
C ALA A 51 -10.47 -12.42 25.16
N MET A 52 -10.45 -13.54 24.45
CA MET A 52 -9.81 -14.78 24.90
C MET A 52 -8.35 -14.91 24.44
N ALA A 53 -7.91 -14.07 23.51
CA ALA A 53 -6.57 -14.10 22.96
C ALA A 53 -5.52 -13.67 24.00
N ARG A 54 -4.32 -14.30 23.94
CA ARG A 54 -3.20 -14.06 24.86
C ARG A 54 -1.98 -13.50 24.16
N GLY A 55 -1.92 -13.62 22.83
CA GLY A 55 -0.81 -13.16 22.02
C GLY A 55 -0.59 -11.65 22.12
N GLU A 56 0.58 -11.17 21.69
CA GLU A 56 0.87 -9.73 21.55
C GLU A 56 -0.04 -9.08 20.50
N PHE A 57 -0.30 -9.80 19.44
CA PHE A 57 -1.17 -9.38 18.34
C PHE A 57 -2.50 -10.14 18.35
N VAL A 58 -3.53 -9.50 17.85
CA VAL A 58 -4.80 -10.10 17.44
C VAL A 58 -4.90 -10.02 15.94
N VAL A 59 -5.15 -11.18 15.30
CA VAL A 59 -5.48 -11.26 13.88
C VAL A 59 -6.93 -11.69 13.75
N ILE A 60 -7.74 -10.89 13.09
CA ILE A 60 -9.09 -11.25 12.69
C ILE A 60 -9.00 -11.91 11.32
N LEU A 61 -9.56 -13.10 11.20
CA LEU A 61 -9.58 -13.89 9.96
C LEU A 61 -10.98 -14.42 9.69
N ASN A 62 -11.45 -14.25 8.47
CA ASN A 62 -12.62 -14.97 7.99
C ASN A 62 -12.31 -16.47 7.84
N ASN A 63 -13.35 -17.30 7.85
CA ASN A 63 -13.22 -18.74 7.69
C ASN A 63 -13.15 -19.22 6.23
N ASP A 64 -13.32 -18.32 5.27
CA ASP A 64 -13.28 -18.57 3.82
C ASP A 64 -12.00 -18.00 3.17
N LEU A 65 -10.86 -18.18 3.85
CA LEU A 65 -9.54 -17.71 3.43
C LEU A 65 -8.58 -18.86 3.12
N ILE A 66 -7.68 -18.63 2.15
CA ILE A 66 -6.43 -19.37 2.01
C ILE A 66 -5.28 -18.41 2.28
N LEU A 67 -4.50 -18.72 3.29
CA LEU A 67 -3.33 -17.95 3.70
C LEU A 67 -2.11 -18.39 2.88
N THR A 68 -1.38 -17.44 2.27
CA THR A 68 -0.27 -17.75 1.37
C THR A 68 1.07 -17.23 1.89
N GLY A 69 2.16 -17.94 1.57
CA GLY A 69 3.53 -17.51 1.88
C GLY A 69 3.75 -17.17 3.36
N ASP A 70 4.49 -16.09 3.58
CA ASP A 70 4.86 -15.56 4.90
C ASP A 70 3.96 -14.38 5.35
N TRP A 71 2.70 -14.41 4.96
CA TRP A 71 1.71 -13.33 5.16
C TRP A 71 1.76 -12.70 6.56
N LEU A 72 1.86 -13.53 7.61
CA LEU A 72 1.83 -13.05 9.00
C LEU A 72 3.12 -12.30 9.35
N THR A 73 4.28 -12.79 8.92
CA THR A 73 5.57 -12.10 9.05
C THR A 73 5.54 -10.76 8.33
N GLN A 74 4.97 -10.72 7.13
CA GLN A 74 4.82 -9.48 6.38
C GLN A 74 3.95 -8.47 7.14
N MET A 75 2.83 -8.91 7.72
CA MET A 75 1.94 -8.02 8.48
C MET A 75 2.57 -7.53 9.78
N THR A 76 3.18 -8.41 10.58
CA THR A 76 3.78 -8.05 11.87
C THR A 76 4.97 -7.13 11.71
N SER A 77 5.81 -7.34 10.69
CA SER A 77 6.99 -6.52 10.42
C SER A 77 6.66 -5.03 10.12
N VAL A 78 5.42 -4.71 9.80
CA VAL A 78 4.99 -3.32 9.56
C VAL A 78 5.08 -2.50 10.84
N PHE A 79 4.80 -3.11 12.01
CA PHE A 79 4.84 -2.42 13.30
C PHE A 79 6.25 -1.98 13.71
N ASP A 80 7.29 -2.64 13.19
CA ASP A 80 8.69 -2.29 13.44
C ASP A 80 9.20 -1.25 12.44
N ARG A 81 8.66 -1.24 11.22
CA ARG A 81 9.15 -0.42 10.11
C ARG A 81 8.40 0.90 9.91
N VAL A 82 7.13 0.95 10.31
CA VAL A 82 6.27 2.11 10.09
C VAL A 82 5.83 2.66 11.45
N ALA A 83 6.29 3.87 11.76
CA ALA A 83 5.90 4.55 12.99
C ALA A 83 4.37 4.73 13.07
N ASP A 84 3.85 4.70 14.29
CA ASP A 84 2.44 4.91 14.58
C ASP A 84 1.47 3.94 13.91
N THR A 85 1.94 2.76 13.48
CA THR A 85 1.07 1.71 12.99
C THR A 85 0.07 1.29 14.05
N GLY A 86 -1.22 1.37 13.74
CA GLY A 86 -2.31 0.92 14.60
C GLY A 86 -3.01 -0.33 14.08
N MET A 87 -3.16 -0.41 12.76
CA MET A 87 -3.84 -1.53 12.09
C MET A 87 -3.16 -1.86 10.77
N VAL A 88 -3.05 -3.13 10.46
CA VAL A 88 -2.49 -3.63 9.20
C VAL A 88 -3.51 -4.55 8.53
N GLY A 89 -3.75 -4.36 7.23
CA GLY A 89 -4.57 -5.24 6.40
C GLY A 89 -3.76 -5.88 5.27
N ALA A 90 -4.17 -7.04 4.84
CA ALA A 90 -3.55 -7.82 3.77
C ALA A 90 -4.05 -7.40 2.37
N LYS A 91 -3.33 -7.81 1.32
CA LYS A 91 -3.83 -7.85 -0.06
C LYS A 91 -4.79 -9.01 -0.19
N LEU A 92 -6.04 -8.74 -0.55
CA LEU A 92 -7.02 -9.79 -0.82
C LEU A 92 -7.14 -10.03 -2.32
N ILE A 93 -7.11 -11.30 -2.72
CA ILE A 93 -7.33 -11.74 -4.10
C ILE A 93 -8.47 -12.74 -4.16
N TYR A 94 -9.17 -12.78 -5.28
CA TYR A 94 -10.17 -13.81 -5.55
C TYR A 94 -9.51 -15.15 -5.90
N PRO A 95 -10.24 -16.28 -5.80
CA PRO A 95 -9.74 -17.59 -6.22
C PRO A 95 -9.35 -17.67 -7.69
N ASP A 96 -9.87 -16.79 -8.54
CA ASP A 96 -9.51 -16.68 -9.96
C ASP A 96 -8.25 -15.83 -10.21
N GLY A 97 -7.59 -15.37 -9.15
CA GLY A 97 -6.37 -14.58 -9.18
C GLY A 97 -6.56 -13.07 -9.36
N ARG A 98 -7.78 -12.58 -9.58
CA ARG A 98 -8.03 -11.13 -9.66
C ARG A 98 -7.95 -10.48 -8.29
N LEU A 99 -7.56 -9.21 -8.28
CA LEU A 99 -7.53 -8.41 -7.06
C LEU A 99 -8.94 -8.23 -6.49
N GLN A 100 -9.09 -8.47 -5.19
CA GLN A 100 -10.31 -8.17 -4.47
C GLN A 100 -10.19 -6.83 -3.73
N GLU A 101 -9.07 -6.63 -3.03
CA GLU A 101 -8.81 -5.43 -2.27
C GLU A 101 -7.31 -5.16 -2.11
N ALA A 102 -6.92 -3.93 -2.41
CA ALA A 102 -5.63 -3.34 -2.03
C ALA A 102 -5.87 -2.16 -1.08
N GLY A 103 -6.50 -2.43 0.09
CA GLY A 103 -7.05 -1.43 0.99
C GLY A 103 -8.26 -0.68 0.42
N GLY A 104 -8.82 0.24 1.19
CA GLY A 104 -10.07 0.90 0.84
C GLY A 104 -10.00 2.42 0.78
N ILE A 105 -10.95 3.00 0.05
CA ILE A 105 -11.27 4.44 0.03
C ILE A 105 -12.64 4.63 0.67
N VAL A 106 -12.78 5.61 1.55
CA VAL A 106 -14.07 6.04 2.08
C VAL A 106 -14.40 7.42 1.52
N TRP A 107 -15.58 7.56 0.94
CA TRP A 107 -16.04 8.78 0.29
C TRP A 107 -16.81 9.69 1.23
N ARG A 108 -17.09 10.94 0.78
CA ARG A 108 -17.81 11.95 1.56
C ARG A 108 -19.19 11.51 2.05
N ASP A 109 -19.87 10.66 1.27
CA ASP A 109 -21.18 10.11 1.60
C ASP A 109 -21.14 8.88 2.52
N GLY A 110 -19.95 8.53 3.02
CA GLY A 110 -19.72 7.36 3.85
C GLY A 110 -19.68 6.05 3.08
N SER A 111 -19.84 6.04 1.77
CA SER A 111 -19.62 4.84 0.96
C SER A 111 -18.15 4.44 0.93
N ALA A 112 -17.89 3.16 0.83
CA ALA A 112 -16.54 2.58 0.85
C ALA A 112 -16.28 1.75 -0.40
N TRP A 113 -15.10 1.91 -0.98
CA TRP A 113 -14.65 1.18 -2.17
C TRP A 113 -13.39 0.38 -1.87
N ASN A 114 -13.37 -0.89 -2.26
CA ASN A 114 -12.14 -1.68 -2.30
C ASN A 114 -11.30 -1.26 -3.50
N VAL A 115 -10.08 -0.82 -3.25
CA VAL A 115 -9.16 -0.35 -4.30
C VAL A 115 -8.75 -1.51 -5.19
N GLY A 116 -8.90 -1.34 -6.49
CA GLY A 116 -8.45 -2.29 -7.50
C GLY A 116 -9.34 -3.53 -7.69
N ARG A 117 -10.57 -3.53 -7.16
CA ARG A 117 -11.48 -4.68 -7.26
C ARG A 117 -11.68 -5.15 -8.70
N GLY A 118 -11.39 -6.43 -8.94
CA GLY A 118 -11.51 -7.10 -10.24
C GLY A 118 -10.33 -6.87 -11.19
N ASP A 119 -9.32 -6.13 -10.77
CA ASP A 119 -8.15 -5.79 -11.57
C ASP A 119 -6.99 -6.80 -11.39
N ASP A 120 -5.88 -6.60 -12.09
CA ASP A 120 -4.64 -7.36 -11.96
C ASP A 120 -3.93 -6.98 -10.64
N PRO A 121 -3.70 -7.94 -9.71
CA PRO A 121 -3.11 -7.69 -8.40
C PRO A 121 -1.63 -7.25 -8.45
N ASP A 122 -0.94 -7.48 -9.55
CA ASP A 122 0.48 -7.21 -9.71
C ASP A 122 0.78 -5.81 -10.25
N LYS A 123 -0.26 -5.04 -10.59
CA LYS A 123 -0.06 -3.64 -11.02
C LYS A 123 0.69 -2.84 -9.95
N PRO A 124 1.63 -1.96 -10.38
CA PRO A 124 2.43 -1.13 -9.47
C PRO A 124 1.63 -0.39 -8.40
N GLY A 125 0.48 0.14 -8.75
CA GLY A 125 -0.41 0.87 -7.84
C GLY A 125 -0.98 0.04 -6.68
N TYR A 126 -0.86 -1.29 -6.73
CA TYR A 126 -1.33 -2.24 -5.70
C TYR A 126 -0.19 -3.00 -5.02
N SER A 127 1.06 -2.70 -5.37
CA SER A 127 2.21 -3.52 -5.00
C SER A 127 3.18 -2.84 -4.04
N TYR A 128 2.83 -1.72 -3.41
CA TYR A 128 3.65 -1.05 -2.42
C TYR A 128 2.90 -0.79 -1.11
N LEU A 129 3.66 -0.76 -0.01
CA LEU A 129 3.15 -0.48 1.33
C LEU A 129 2.60 0.95 1.39
N ARG A 130 1.36 1.13 1.89
CA ARG A 130 0.77 2.47 1.96
C ARG A 130 -0.27 2.62 3.06
N GLU A 131 -0.49 3.85 3.47
CA GLU A 131 -1.61 4.21 4.34
C GLU A 131 -2.91 4.23 3.53
N VAL A 132 -4.00 3.70 4.13
CA VAL A 132 -5.32 3.57 3.49
C VAL A 132 -6.42 3.99 4.45
N ASP A 133 -7.64 4.25 3.97
CA ASP A 133 -8.76 4.63 4.84
C ASP A 133 -9.19 3.47 5.73
N TYR A 134 -9.29 2.28 5.17
CA TYR A 134 -9.63 1.06 5.88
C TYR A 134 -9.04 -0.16 5.14
N CYS A 135 -9.04 -1.30 5.80
CA CYS A 135 -8.86 -2.62 5.23
C CYS A 135 -10.00 -3.52 5.69
N SER A 136 -10.38 -4.47 4.85
CA SER A 136 -11.47 -5.41 5.13
C SER A 136 -11.23 -6.24 6.38
N GLY A 137 -12.28 -6.43 7.17
CA GLY A 137 -12.32 -7.35 8.31
C GLY A 137 -12.00 -8.81 7.97
N ALA A 138 -11.86 -9.16 6.69
CA ALA A 138 -11.47 -10.50 6.28
C ALA A 138 -10.07 -10.90 6.77
N CYS A 139 -9.11 -9.95 6.80
CA CYS A 139 -7.77 -10.18 7.34
C CYS A 139 -7.19 -8.89 7.92
N LEU A 140 -7.28 -8.70 9.23
CA LEU A 140 -6.80 -7.53 9.97
C LEU A 140 -5.88 -7.92 11.12
N LEU A 141 -4.82 -7.16 11.32
CA LEU A 141 -3.86 -7.32 12.42
C LEU A 141 -3.76 -6.03 13.23
N LEU A 142 -3.86 -6.13 14.56
CA LEU A 142 -3.62 -5.08 15.54
C LEU A 142 -2.81 -5.62 16.73
N LYS A 143 -2.11 -4.73 17.45
CA LYS A 143 -1.63 -5.10 18.78
C LYS A 143 -2.81 -5.32 19.72
N ARG A 144 -2.81 -6.43 20.47
CA ARG A 144 -3.93 -6.79 21.38
C ARG A 144 -4.22 -5.69 22.41
N ALA A 145 -3.19 -5.07 22.96
CA ALA A 145 -3.37 -3.96 23.90
C ALA A 145 -4.14 -2.80 23.27
N PHE A 146 -3.86 -2.49 21.99
CA PHE A 146 -4.53 -1.43 21.27
C PHE A 146 -5.96 -1.82 20.84
N TRP A 147 -6.18 -3.07 20.45
CA TRP A 147 -7.53 -3.61 20.24
C TRP A 147 -8.41 -3.42 21.49
N ASN A 148 -7.87 -3.78 22.67
CA ASN A 148 -8.58 -3.63 23.94
C ASN A 148 -8.82 -2.16 24.31
N GLU A 149 -7.87 -1.25 24.04
CA GLU A 149 -8.03 0.20 24.21
C GLU A 149 -9.16 0.76 23.35
N LEU A 150 -9.28 0.28 22.11
CA LEU A 150 -10.35 0.66 21.21
C LEU A 150 -11.72 0.03 21.58
N GLY A 151 -11.72 -1.04 22.38
CA GLY A 151 -12.92 -1.79 22.74
C GLY A 151 -13.38 -2.78 21.64
N GLY A 152 -12.50 -3.15 20.71
CA GLY A 152 -12.81 -4.02 19.59
C GLY A 152 -13.72 -3.40 18.54
N PHE A 153 -14.51 -4.21 17.85
CA PHE A 153 -15.56 -3.74 16.96
C PHE A 153 -16.74 -3.14 17.74
N ASP A 154 -17.31 -2.03 17.26
CA ASP A 154 -18.40 -1.34 17.93
C ASP A 154 -19.75 -2.04 17.65
N GLU A 155 -20.46 -2.39 18.71
CA GLU A 155 -21.75 -3.09 18.68
C GLU A 155 -22.85 -2.36 17.90
N VAL A 156 -22.71 -1.06 17.68
CA VAL A 156 -23.68 -0.28 16.89
C VAL A 156 -23.80 -0.78 15.46
N TYR A 157 -22.77 -1.46 14.96
CA TYR A 157 -22.74 -2.06 13.61
C TYR A 157 -23.18 -3.53 13.57
N ALA A 158 -23.63 -4.10 14.69
CA ALA A 158 -24.08 -5.48 14.69
C ALA A 158 -25.27 -5.72 13.74
N PRO A 159 -25.34 -6.86 13.06
CA PRO A 159 -24.49 -8.05 13.20
C PRO A 159 -23.21 -8.01 12.38
N ALA A 160 -23.10 -7.17 11.34
CA ALA A 160 -21.93 -7.05 10.46
C ALA A 160 -22.01 -5.82 9.52
N TYR A 161 -20.90 -5.53 8.86
CA TYR A 161 -20.59 -4.44 7.91
C TYR A 161 -20.39 -3.08 8.57
N TYR A 162 -19.34 -2.36 8.12
CA TYR A 162 -18.84 -1.08 8.62
C TYR A 162 -18.13 -1.16 9.97
N GLU A 163 -18.10 -2.29 10.67
CA GLU A 163 -17.34 -2.47 11.90
C GLU A 163 -15.83 -2.32 11.68
N ASP A 164 -15.31 -2.82 10.56
CA ASP A 164 -13.90 -2.70 10.14
C ASP A 164 -13.56 -1.28 9.70
N THR A 165 -14.43 -0.66 8.92
CA THR A 165 -14.29 0.72 8.47
C THR A 165 -14.33 1.69 9.67
N ASP A 166 -15.25 1.49 10.62
CA ASP A 166 -15.33 2.27 11.85
C ASP A 166 -14.10 2.05 12.75
N LEU A 167 -13.65 0.81 12.89
CA LEU A 167 -12.42 0.50 13.62
C LEU A 167 -11.23 1.27 13.05
N ALA A 168 -11.09 1.31 11.72
CA ALA A 168 -10.04 2.07 11.03
C ALA A 168 -10.10 3.57 11.35
N PHE A 169 -11.30 4.15 11.40
CA PHE A 169 -11.49 5.56 11.76
C PHE A 169 -11.19 5.82 13.25
N ARG A 170 -11.54 4.90 14.14
CA ARG A 170 -11.16 4.99 15.57
C ARG A 170 -9.65 4.84 15.79
N VAL A 171 -8.97 4.00 15.01
CA VAL A 171 -7.50 3.91 14.96
C VAL A 171 -6.91 5.30 14.64
N ARG A 172 -7.42 5.98 13.61
CA ARG A 172 -6.96 7.32 13.23
C ARG A 172 -7.28 8.38 14.27
N GLN A 173 -8.42 8.28 14.94
CA GLN A 173 -8.79 9.19 16.04
C GLN A 173 -7.79 9.11 17.20
N LYS A 174 -7.12 7.96 17.37
CA LYS A 174 -6.01 7.76 18.31
C LYS A 174 -4.64 8.14 17.73
N HIS A 175 -4.61 8.88 16.63
CA HIS A 175 -3.39 9.28 15.93
C HIS A 175 -2.50 8.09 15.50
N ARG A 176 -3.13 6.94 15.18
CA ARG A 176 -2.45 5.78 14.63
C ARG A 176 -2.82 5.59 13.15
N ARG A 177 -1.96 4.89 12.44
CA ARG A 177 -2.07 4.69 10.99
C ARG A 177 -2.72 3.34 10.66
N VAL A 178 -3.47 3.30 9.57
CA VAL A 178 -4.03 2.09 8.97
C VAL A 178 -3.21 1.78 7.73
N ILE A 179 -2.51 0.65 7.71
CA ILE A 179 -1.52 0.31 6.69
C ILE A 179 -1.99 -0.91 5.89
N TYR A 180 -1.96 -0.79 4.59
CA TYR A 180 -2.10 -1.88 3.64
C TYR A 180 -0.73 -2.51 3.35
N GLN A 181 -0.61 -3.84 3.54
CA GLN A 181 0.61 -4.61 3.29
C GLN A 181 0.47 -5.43 2.01
N PRO A 182 1.09 -5.05 0.88
CA PRO A 182 0.91 -5.69 -0.42
C PRO A 182 1.51 -7.09 -0.51
N HIS A 183 2.52 -7.40 0.32
CA HIS A 183 3.21 -8.69 0.31
C HIS A 183 2.56 -9.74 1.23
N ALA A 184 1.61 -9.32 2.06
CA ALA A 184 0.72 -10.25 2.78
C ALA A 184 -0.46 -10.57 1.88
N VAL A 185 -0.36 -11.61 1.07
CA VAL A 185 -1.39 -12.01 0.10
C VAL A 185 -2.28 -13.08 0.69
N VAL A 186 -3.59 -12.88 0.59
CA VAL A 186 -4.61 -13.81 1.10
C VAL A 186 -5.68 -14.02 0.03
N VAL A 187 -6.00 -15.28 -0.26
CA VAL A 187 -7.11 -15.63 -1.15
C VAL A 187 -8.40 -15.65 -0.34
N HIS A 188 -9.42 -14.90 -0.78
CA HIS A 188 -10.71 -14.79 -0.09
C HIS A 188 -11.87 -15.16 -1.02
N PHE A 189 -12.65 -16.15 -0.59
CA PHE A 189 -13.75 -16.74 -1.38
C PHE A 189 -15.05 -15.93 -1.34
N GLU A 190 -15.07 -14.75 -0.85
CA GLU A 190 -16.19 -13.81 -0.64
C GLU A 190 -17.59 -14.37 -0.92
N GLY A 191 -18.50 -14.21 0.04
CA GLY A 191 -19.92 -14.52 -0.18
C GLY A 191 -20.35 -15.95 0.18
N GLN A 192 -19.45 -16.79 0.67
CA GLN A 192 -19.80 -18.17 1.08
C GLN A 192 -20.80 -18.17 2.26
N SER A 193 -20.66 -17.24 3.21
CA SER A 193 -21.48 -17.19 4.42
C SER A 193 -22.63 -16.17 4.37
N SER A 194 -22.51 -15.08 3.60
CA SER A 194 -23.43 -13.93 3.69
C SER A 194 -24.18 -13.60 2.38
N GLY A 195 -23.91 -14.35 1.30
CA GLY A 195 -24.49 -14.10 -0.01
C GLY A 195 -24.00 -12.77 -0.64
N THR A 196 -24.59 -12.39 -1.79
CA THR A 196 -24.20 -11.18 -2.54
C THR A 196 -25.32 -10.14 -2.67
N ASP A 197 -26.56 -10.45 -2.27
CA ASP A 197 -27.72 -9.56 -2.37
C ASP A 197 -27.81 -8.57 -1.19
N THR A 198 -27.69 -7.28 -1.50
CA THR A 198 -27.80 -6.19 -0.49
C THR A 198 -29.23 -5.89 -0.05
N GLY A 199 -30.25 -6.46 -0.71
CA GLY A 199 -31.66 -6.29 -0.37
C GLY A 199 -32.17 -7.27 0.68
N SER A 200 -31.42 -8.34 0.97
CA SER A 200 -31.86 -9.43 1.86
C SER A 200 -30.73 -9.93 2.78
N GLY A 201 -31.11 -10.75 3.76
CA GLY A 201 -30.14 -11.36 4.67
C GLY A 201 -29.31 -10.38 5.46
N VAL A 202 -28.08 -10.78 5.80
CA VAL A 202 -27.10 -9.97 6.56
C VAL A 202 -26.60 -8.78 5.72
N LYS A 203 -26.54 -8.91 4.41
CA LYS A 203 -26.01 -7.87 3.52
C LYS A 203 -26.84 -6.57 3.48
N ARG A 204 -28.12 -6.60 3.87
CA ARG A 204 -28.94 -5.40 4.07
C ARG A 204 -28.35 -4.42 5.10
N TYR A 205 -27.60 -4.93 6.07
CA TYR A 205 -26.95 -4.11 7.08
C TYR A 205 -25.84 -3.24 6.50
N GLN A 206 -25.29 -3.57 5.35
CA GLN A 206 -24.33 -2.70 4.67
C GLN A 206 -24.94 -1.31 4.38
N VAL A 207 -26.18 -1.25 3.93
CA VAL A 207 -26.88 0.01 3.65
C VAL A 207 -27.29 0.74 4.94
N ILE A 208 -27.73 -0.02 5.96
CA ILE A 208 -28.15 0.55 7.25
C ILE A 208 -26.93 1.14 7.96
N ASN A 209 -25.85 0.37 8.06
CA ASN A 209 -24.65 0.74 8.78
C ASN A 209 -23.85 1.84 8.07
N GLN A 210 -23.94 1.94 6.72
CA GLN A 210 -23.41 3.09 6.00
C GLN A 210 -23.97 4.42 6.52
N LYS A 211 -25.26 4.49 6.77
CA LYS A 211 -25.90 5.71 7.29
C LYS A 211 -25.39 6.04 8.69
N THR A 212 -25.39 5.05 9.59
CA THR A 212 -24.86 5.19 10.95
C THR A 212 -23.40 5.67 10.93
N PHE A 213 -22.58 5.10 10.05
CA PHE A 213 -21.20 5.49 9.86
C PHE A 213 -21.05 6.92 9.33
N ALA A 214 -21.83 7.27 8.30
CA ALA A 214 -21.82 8.62 7.70
C ALA A 214 -22.23 9.70 8.70
N GLU A 215 -23.23 9.44 9.52
CA GLU A 215 -23.67 10.35 10.59
C GLU A 215 -22.58 10.52 11.66
N ARG A 216 -22.04 9.40 12.16
CA ARG A 216 -21.00 9.38 13.20
C ARG A 216 -19.74 10.14 12.78
N TRP A 217 -19.28 9.93 11.55
CA TRP A 217 -18.02 10.46 11.04
C TRP A 217 -18.19 11.68 10.13
N SER A 218 -19.37 12.33 10.11
CA SER A 218 -19.71 13.44 9.22
C SER A 218 -18.65 14.56 9.20
N GLY A 219 -18.10 14.92 10.36
CA GLY A 219 -17.05 15.95 10.47
C GLY A 219 -15.72 15.56 9.81
N VAL A 220 -15.39 14.26 9.77
CA VAL A 220 -14.21 13.74 9.08
C VAL A 220 -14.49 13.64 7.58
N LEU A 221 -15.64 13.05 7.24
CA LEU A 221 -16.08 12.80 5.87
C LEU A 221 -16.30 14.09 5.06
N ALA A 222 -16.59 15.21 5.70
CA ALA A 222 -16.69 16.50 5.04
C ALA A 222 -15.42 16.91 4.27
N ARG A 223 -14.26 16.37 4.65
CA ARG A 223 -12.97 16.61 4.00
C ARG A 223 -12.67 15.63 2.86
N HIS A 224 -13.46 14.56 2.73
CA HIS A 224 -13.30 13.56 1.68
C HIS A 224 -13.93 14.05 0.37
N ARG A 225 -13.45 13.53 -0.77
CA ARG A 225 -14.03 13.87 -2.07
C ARG A 225 -15.41 13.24 -2.25
N VAL A 226 -16.17 13.83 -3.15
CA VAL A 226 -17.43 13.25 -3.63
C VAL A 226 -17.14 11.88 -4.25
N ASN A 227 -18.02 10.91 -4.00
CA ASN A 227 -17.91 9.54 -4.48
C ASN A 227 -17.54 9.48 -5.97
N GLY A 228 -16.47 8.76 -6.29
CA GLY A 228 -15.96 8.58 -7.65
C GLY A 228 -15.12 9.73 -8.20
N LEU A 229 -14.99 10.86 -7.50
CA LEU A 229 -14.19 11.99 -7.97
C LEU A 229 -12.69 11.75 -7.72
N SER A 230 -11.92 11.56 -8.81
CA SER A 230 -10.46 11.38 -8.78
C SER A 230 -10.00 10.29 -7.78
N PRO A 231 -10.37 9.02 -7.99
CA PRO A 231 -10.07 7.94 -7.04
C PRO A 231 -8.58 7.81 -6.69
N ASP A 232 -7.68 8.02 -7.67
CA ASP A 232 -6.23 7.95 -7.44
C ASP A 232 -5.71 9.05 -6.50
N LEU A 233 -6.32 10.24 -6.56
CA LEU A 233 -5.98 11.32 -5.63
C LEU A 233 -6.60 11.07 -4.25
N GLU A 234 -7.80 10.50 -4.21
CA GLU A 234 -8.49 10.20 -2.95
C GLU A 234 -7.84 9.04 -2.20
N ARG A 235 -7.40 8.02 -2.91
CA ARG A 235 -6.60 6.91 -2.37
C ARG A 235 -5.37 7.39 -1.59
N ASP A 236 -4.76 8.49 -2.06
CA ASP A 236 -3.53 9.04 -1.50
C ASP A 236 -3.79 10.33 -0.68
N ARG A 237 -4.97 10.50 -0.06
CA ARG A 237 -5.32 11.75 0.66
C ARG A 237 -4.40 12.10 1.82
N TYR A 238 -3.68 11.13 2.37
CA TYR A 238 -2.81 11.31 3.52
C TYR A 238 -1.40 11.82 3.15
N VAL A 239 -1.07 11.83 1.86
CA VAL A 239 0.24 12.31 1.42
C VAL A 239 0.28 13.83 1.35
N GLN A 240 1.42 14.40 1.71
CA GLN A 240 1.62 15.85 1.66
C GLN A 240 2.04 16.32 0.27
N ARG A 241 2.84 15.52 -0.43
CA ARG A 241 3.37 15.81 -1.76
C ARG A 241 3.55 14.53 -2.58
N ARG A 242 3.49 14.69 -3.89
CA ARG A 242 3.78 13.61 -4.86
C ARG A 242 5.11 13.89 -5.54
N VAL A 243 6.00 12.91 -5.52
CA VAL A 243 7.34 12.98 -6.09
C VAL A 243 7.48 11.89 -7.15
N LEU A 244 7.84 12.28 -8.38
CA LEU A 244 8.28 11.36 -9.42
C LEU A 244 9.81 11.37 -9.46
N VAL A 245 10.43 10.20 -9.38
CA VAL A 245 11.88 10.00 -9.53
C VAL A 245 12.12 9.15 -10.77
N VAL A 246 12.88 9.69 -11.72
CA VAL A 246 13.31 8.98 -12.93
C VAL A 246 14.82 8.80 -12.87
N ASP A 247 15.29 7.56 -12.77
CA ASP A 247 16.73 7.21 -12.81
C ASP A 247 17.02 6.34 -14.02
N ALA A 248 18.29 6.19 -14.40
CA ALA A 248 18.70 5.47 -15.60
C ALA A 248 18.38 3.98 -15.58
N CYS A 249 18.44 3.34 -14.41
CA CYS A 249 18.24 1.90 -14.25
C CYS A 249 17.63 1.59 -12.88
N MET A 250 17.21 0.33 -12.68
CA MET A 250 16.77 -0.17 -11.39
C MET A 250 17.89 -0.04 -10.36
N LEU A 251 17.53 0.40 -9.15
CA LEU A 251 18.49 0.56 -8.04
C LEU A 251 18.97 -0.81 -7.55
N THR A 252 20.27 -0.93 -7.39
CA THR A 252 20.95 -2.11 -6.86
C THR A 252 21.82 -1.69 -5.65
N PRO A 253 21.23 -1.38 -4.49
CA PRO A 253 21.90 -0.72 -3.37
C PRO A 253 23.07 -1.51 -2.78
N ASP A 254 23.12 -2.82 -3.00
CA ASP A 254 24.21 -3.71 -2.62
C ASP A 254 25.35 -3.78 -3.65
N GLN A 255 25.19 -3.16 -4.83
CA GLN A 255 26.14 -3.26 -5.93
C GLN A 255 26.86 -1.95 -6.24
N ASP A 256 26.21 -0.79 -6.01
CA ASP A 256 26.83 0.50 -6.28
C ASP A 256 26.33 1.61 -5.33
N ALA A 257 27.22 2.57 -5.06
CA ALA A 257 26.98 3.66 -4.12
C ALA A 257 25.90 4.65 -4.59
N GLY A 258 25.73 4.82 -5.89
CA GLY A 258 24.69 5.70 -6.46
C GLY A 258 23.29 5.15 -6.21
N SER A 259 23.13 3.84 -6.44
CA SER A 259 21.89 3.11 -6.12
C SER A 259 21.59 3.11 -4.62
N LEU A 260 22.58 2.88 -3.77
CA LEU A 260 22.42 2.94 -2.31
C LEU A 260 21.96 4.35 -1.87
N ARG A 261 22.64 5.39 -2.36
CA ARG A 261 22.28 6.78 -2.06
C ARG A 261 20.84 7.09 -2.47
N MET A 262 20.43 6.72 -3.68
CA MET A 262 19.07 6.97 -4.16
C MET A 262 18.04 6.16 -3.36
N PHE A 263 18.33 4.90 -3.04
CA PHE A 263 17.48 4.05 -2.19
C PHE A 263 17.21 4.72 -0.84
N GLU A 264 18.23 5.25 -0.17
CA GLU A 264 18.08 5.99 1.08
C GLU A 264 17.27 7.29 0.88
N MET A 265 17.48 8.02 -0.22
CA MET A 265 16.72 9.22 -0.54
C MET A 265 15.23 8.94 -0.75
N LEU A 266 14.87 7.82 -1.42
CA LEU A 266 13.47 7.39 -1.55
C LEU A 266 12.83 7.19 -0.16
N GLY A 267 13.56 6.53 0.75
CA GLY A 267 13.12 6.33 2.14
C GLY A 267 12.91 7.64 2.88
N ILE A 268 13.86 8.58 2.78
CA ILE A 268 13.77 9.92 3.41
C ILE A 268 12.55 10.70 2.87
N MET A 269 12.35 10.71 1.54
CA MET A 269 11.20 11.39 0.94
C MET A 269 9.87 10.80 1.42
N ARG A 270 9.76 9.47 1.54
CA ARG A 270 8.60 8.81 2.14
C ARG A 270 8.40 9.25 3.59
N ASP A 271 9.45 9.29 4.42
CA ASP A 271 9.37 9.69 5.83
C ASP A 271 8.98 11.16 6.01
N MET A 272 9.26 11.99 5.01
CA MET A 272 8.74 13.36 4.90
C MET A 272 7.25 13.44 4.51
N GLY A 273 6.54 12.31 4.44
CA GLY A 273 5.12 12.26 4.07
C GLY A 273 4.84 12.38 2.57
N CYS A 274 5.83 12.12 1.72
CA CYS A 274 5.64 12.13 0.28
C CYS A 274 5.13 10.78 -0.23
N LYS A 275 4.23 10.80 -1.22
CA LYS A 275 4.07 9.67 -2.14
C LYS A 275 5.20 9.72 -3.15
N VAL A 276 6.07 8.72 -3.13
CA VAL A 276 7.17 8.60 -4.07
C VAL A 276 6.83 7.56 -5.12
N THR A 277 6.94 7.94 -6.38
CA THR A 277 6.86 7.06 -7.55
C THR A 277 8.25 7.00 -8.19
N PHE A 278 8.85 5.82 -8.22
CA PHE A 278 10.15 5.57 -8.86
C PHE A 278 9.95 4.87 -10.20
N VAL A 279 10.73 5.26 -11.18
CA VAL A 279 10.78 4.60 -12.48
C VAL A 279 12.21 4.59 -13.02
N ALA A 280 12.67 3.44 -13.48
CA ALA A 280 13.91 3.31 -14.25
C ALA A 280 13.66 3.65 -15.71
N ASP A 281 14.57 4.41 -16.36
CA ASP A 281 14.44 4.83 -17.76
C ASP A 281 14.35 3.63 -18.73
N ASN A 282 15.02 2.53 -18.40
CA ASN A 282 14.94 1.27 -19.13
C ASN A 282 13.70 0.42 -18.80
N LEU A 283 12.80 0.90 -17.94
CA LEU A 283 11.59 0.23 -17.48
C LEU A 283 11.81 -1.19 -16.88
N GLU A 284 13.01 -1.45 -16.39
CA GLU A 284 13.41 -2.76 -15.87
C GLU A 284 12.61 -3.15 -14.62
N HIS A 285 12.17 -4.41 -14.59
CA HIS A 285 11.61 -5.06 -13.41
C HIS A 285 12.60 -6.10 -12.88
N ARG A 286 13.36 -5.77 -11.83
CA ARG A 286 14.42 -6.63 -11.30
C ARG A 286 14.19 -6.95 -9.84
N GLN A 287 13.90 -8.21 -9.54
CA GLN A 287 13.85 -8.72 -8.18
C GLN A 287 15.26 -9.03 -7.64
N PRO A 288 15.52 -8.91 -6.32
CA PRO A 288 14.56 -8.54 -5.26
C PRO A 288 14.37 -7.02 -5.08
N TYR A 289 15.05 -6.18 -5.85
CA TYR A 289 15.14 -4.73 -5.62
C TYR A 289 13.79 -4.01 -5.74
N VAL A 290 12.96 -4.39 -6.73
CA VAL A 290 11.59 -3.85 -6.85
C VAL A 290 10.81 -4.11 -5.56
N GLY A 291 10.84 -5.35 -5.05
CA GLY A 291 10.16 -5.71 -3.81
C GLY A 291 10.68 -4.94 -2.58
N GLN A 292 11.99 -4.69 -2.51
CA GLN A 292 12.58 -3.89 -1.43
C GLN A 292 12.10 -2.43 -1.44
N ILE A 293 12.06 -1.82 -2.63
CA ILE A 293 11.56 -0.44 -2.82
C ILE A 293 10.06 -0.37 -2.50
N GLN A 294 9.26 -1.33 -2.96
CA GLN A 294 7.83 -1.42 -2.66
C GLN A 294 7.56 -1.64 -1.17
N ALA A 295 8.37 -2.48 -0.51
CA ALA A 295 8.25 -2.74 0.93
C ALA A 295 8.56 -1.51 1.79
N MET A 296 9.34 -0.54 1.29
CA MET A 296 9.53 0.73 1.99
C MET A 296 8.41 1.74 1.74
N GLY A 297 7.44 1.45 0.86
CA GLY A 297 6.29 2.33 0.59
C GLY A 297 6.46 3.22 -0.64
N VAL A 298 7.29 2.83 -1.58
CA VAL A 298 7.52 3.53 -2.84
C VAL A 298 6.88 2.76 -3.99
N GLU A 299 6.07 3.45 -4.80
CA GLU A 299 5.50 2.87 -6.01
C GLU A 299 6.59 2.74 -7.07
N VAL A 300 6.74 1.55 -7.69
CA VAL A 300 7.74 1.29 -8.73
C VAL A 300 7.04 1.00 -10.04
N LEU A 301 7.17 1.92 -11.01
CA LEU A 301 6.61 1.73 -12.34
C LEU A 301 7.59 0.98 -13.24
N HIS A 302 7.10 -0.01 -13.97
CA HIS A 302 7.93 -0.87 -14.82
C HIS A 302 7.12 -1.52 -15.95
N HIS A 303 7.83 -2.10 -16.94
CA HIS A 303 7.19 -2.95 -17.95
C HIS A 303 6.63 -4.24 -17.29
N PRO A 304 5.44 -4.75 -17.71
CA PRO A 304 4.62 -4.32 -18.85
C PRO A 304 3.60 -3.22 -18.53
N TYR A 305 3.49 -2.73 -17.28
CA TYR A 305 2.47 -1.77 -16.85
C TYR A 305 2.75 -0.34 -17.30
N LEU A 306 3.99 -0.05 -17.62
CA LEU A 306 4.42 1.19 -18.25
C LEU A 306 5.24 0.85 -19.51
N SER A 307 4.92 1.49 -20.63
CA SER A 307 5.61 1.30 -21.91
C SER A 307 6.48 2.50 -22.31
N SER A 308 6.29 3.66 -21.69
CA SER A 308 7.02 4.88 -22.04
C SER A 308 6.98 5.91 -20.90
N ILE A 309 8.15 6.40 -20.50
CA ILE A 309 8.27 7.50 -19.53
C ILE A 309 7.72 8.79 -20.12
N ARG A 310 7.88 9.02 -21.42
CA ARG A 310 7.27 10.17 -22.10
C ARG A 310 5.76 10.19 -21.88
N GLN A 311 5.07 9.08 -22.13
CA GLN A 311 3.62 8.97 -21.91
C GLN A 311 3.24 9.15 -20.45
N LEU A 312 4.04 8.63 -19.51
CA LEU A 312 3.84 8.87 -18.09
C LEU A 312 3.87 10.37 -17.76
N ILE A 313 4.89 11.08 -18.24
CA ILE A 313 5.03 12.52 -18.01
C ILE A 313 3.87 13.28 -18.65
N GLU A 314 3.52 13.00 -19.90
CA GLU A 314 2.42 13.66 -20.62
C GLU A 314 1.06 13.48 -19.92
N ARG A 315 0.80 12.30 -19.36
CA ARG A 315 -0.46 11.97 -18.70
C ARG A 315 -0.53 12.44 -17.24
N ASP A 316 0.52 12.19 -16.46
CA ASP A 316 0.46 12.23 -15.00
C ASP A 316 1.32 13.34 -14.36
N ALA A 317 2.25 13.97 -15.11
CA ALA A 317 3.21 14.90 -14.49
C ALA A 317 2.54 16.10 -13.81
N ILE A 318 1.36 16.52 -14.26
CA ILE A 318 0.58 17.61 -13.66
C ILE A 318 0.17 17.31 -12.19
N HIS A 319 0.16 16.04 -11.79
CA HIS A 319 -0.20 15.60 -10.44
C HIS A 319 0.99 15.49 -9.48
N TYR A 320 2.22 15.68 -9.98
CA TYR A 320 3.43 15.68 -9.15
C TYR A 320 3.79 17.10 -8.70
N ASP A 321 4.17 17.22 -7.44
CA ASP A 321 4.68 18.48 -6.86
C ASP A 321 6.17 18.63 -7.13
N VAL A 322 6.88 17.50 -7.28
CA VAL A 322 8.31 17.43 -7.55
C VAL A 322 8.56 16.36 -8.60
N VAL A 323 9.38 16.67 -9.60
CA VAL A 323 9.93 15.70 -10.55
C VAL A 323 11.45 15.74 -10.42
N MET A 324 12.04 14.61 -10.06
CA MET A 324 13.49 14.44 -9.95
C MET A 324 13.98 13.63 -11.15
N LEU A 325 14.88 14.20 -11.92
CA LEU A 325 15.55 13.54 -13.04
C LEU A 325 17.00 13.26 -12.64
N CYS A 326 17.38 12.01 -12.64
CA CYS A 326 18.69 11.57 -12.18
C CYS A 326 19.60 11.31 -13.37
N ARG A 327 20.84 11.80 -13.29
CA ARG A 327 21.88 11.67 -14.33
C ARG A 327 21.59 12.48 -15.62
N ALA A 328 22.63 13.07 -16.17
CA ALA A 328 22.53 13.94 -17.34
C ALA A 328 21.85 13.29 -18.56
N PRO A 329 22.14 12.02 -18.93
CA PRO A 329 21.50 11.40 -20.09
C PRO A 329 19.98 11.26 -19.96
N VAL A 330 19.48 10.98 -18.75
CA VAL A 330 18.03 10.88 -18.45
C VAL A 330 17.41 12.28 -18.44
N ALA A 331 18.04 13.21 -17.72
CA ALA A 331 17.52 14.57 -17.59
C ALA A 331 17.41 15.27 -18.95
N ALA A 332 18.38 15.08 -19.84
CA ALA A 332 18.39 15.65 -21.18
C ALA A 332 17.18 15.20 -22.04
N GLN A 333 16.65 13.99 -21.80
CA GLN A 333 15.51 13.47 -22.55
C GLN A 333 14.19 14.08 -22.09
N TYR A 334 14.08 14.44 -20.81
CA TYR A 334 12.78 14.73 -20.20
C TYR A 334 12.62 16.14 -19.63
N VAL A 335 13.70 16.91 -19.44
CA VAL A 335 13.67 18.22 -18.79
C VAL A 335 12.67 19.19 -19.46
N ASP A 336 12.70 19.32 -20.78
CA ASP A 336 11.81 20.22 -21.51
C ASP A 336 10.35 19.72 -21.51
N LEU A 337 10.17 18.41 -21.57
CA LEU A 337 8.85 17.78 -21.49
C LEU A 337 8.21 18.02 -20.11
N VAL A 338 8.96 17.82 -19.03
CA VAL A 338 8.48 18.09 -17.66
C VAL A 338 8.10 19.55 -17.50
N ARG A 339 8.94 20.48 -17.98
CA ARG A 339 8.63 21.91 -17.92
C ARG A 339 7.34 22.27 -18.67
N THR A 340 7.06 21.57 -19.77
CA THR A 340 5.84 21.76 -20.56
C THR A 340 4.60 21.16 -19.86
N CYS A 341 4.70 19.90 -19.40
CA CYS A 341 3.55 19.15 -18.87
C CYS A 341 3.25 19.45 -17.39
N ALA A 342 4.27 19.83 -16.63
CA ALA A 342 4.16 20.11 -15.18
C ALA A 342 4.82 21.45 -14.79
N PRO A 343 4.35 22.59 -15.32
CA PRO A 343 5.02 23.89 -15.12
C PRO A 343 5.03 24.35 -13.65
N ARG A 344 4.18 23.77 -12.80
CA ARG A 344 4.13 24.07 -11.36
C ARG A 344 5.00 23.14 -10.51
N ALA A 345 5.41 22.00 -11.05
CA ALA A 345 6.26 21.06 -10.34
C ALA A 345 7.66 21.65 -10.14
N LYS A 346 8.24 21.42 -8.98
CA LYS A 346 9.66 21.64 -8.78
C LYS A 346 10.42 20.59 -9.55
N LEU A 347 11.23 21.02 -10.50
CA LEU A 347 12.14 20.13 -11.22
C LEU A 347 13.47 20.10 -10.47
N VAL A 348 13.94 18.91 -10.16
CA VAL A 348 15.23 18.65 -9.50
C VAL A 348 16.07 17.81 -10.45
N PHE A 349 17.25 18.31 -10.77
CA PHE A 349 18.26 17.52 -11.46
C PHE A 349 19.24 16.94 -10.44
N ASP A 350 19.21 15.63 -10.25
CA ASP A 350 20.21 14.91 -9.45
C ASP A 350 21.36 14.48 -10.35
N THR A 351 22.47 15.19 -10.27
CA THR A 351 23.65 14.93 -11.09
C THR A 351 24.28 13.57 -10.82
N VAL A 352 24.14 13.04 -9.56
CA VAL A 352 24.90 11.91 -9.01
C VAL A 352 26.40 12.21 -9.00
N ASP A 353 26.98 12.44 -10.19
CA ASP A 353 28.28 13.04 -10.44
C ASP A 353 28.17 14.02 -11.65
N LEU A 354 29.05 14.98 -11.74
CA LEU A 354 29.14 15.83 -12.92
C LEU A 354 29.92 15.11 -14.01
N HIS A 355 29.21 14.56 -14.99
CA HIS A 355 29.79 13.74 -16.06
C HIS A 355 30.85 14.48 -16.84
N PHE A 356 30.62 15.79 -17.12
CA PHE A 356 31.60 16.58 -17.85
C PHE A 356 32.94 16.70 -17.12
N LEU A 357 32.95 16.86 -15.78
CA LEU A 357 34.19 16.93 -15.00
C LEU A 357 34.97 15.62 -15.03
N ARG A 358 34.27 14.49 -14.96
CA ARG A 358 34.88 13.18 -15.08
C ARG A 358 35.50 13.00 -16.46
N MET A 359 34.77 13.39 -17.53
CA MET A 359 35.24 13.31 -18.91
C MET A 359 36.41 14.26 -19.19
N GLU A 360 36.41 15.48 -18.63
CA GLU A 360 37.52 16.42 -18.72
C GLU A 360 38.81 15.83 -18.13
N ARG A 361 38.71 15.30 -16.90
CA ARG A 361 39.87 14.61 -16.25
C ARG A 361 40.37 13.42 -17.04
N GLN A 362 39.45 12.63 -17.59
CA GLN A 362 39.85 11.48 -18.44
C GLN A 362 40.53 11.94 -19.72
N ALA A 363 40.02 12.99 -20.35
CA ALA A 363 40.60 13.56 -21.56
C ALA A 363 42.01 14.18 -21.33
N GLU A 364 42.20 14.79 -20.16
CA GLU A 364 43.55 15.29 -19.75
C GLU A 364 44.54 14.17 -19.57
N LEU A 365 44.14 13.08 -18.87
CA LEU A 365 44.98 11.93 -18.62
C LEU A 365 45.37 11.15 -19.91
N ALA A 366 44.45 11.06 -20.86
CA ALA A 366 44.61 10.36 -22.11
C ALA A 366 45.23 11.22 -23.23
N ASP A 367 45.34 12.54 -23.02
CA ASP A 367 45.71 13.56 -24.03
C ASP A 367 44.90 13.42 -25.33
N ASP A 368 43.58 13.16 -25.21
CA ASP A 368 42.70 12.83 -26.32
C ASP A 368 41.80 14.05 -26.69
N ALA A 369 41.97 14.57 -27.89
CA ALA A 369 41.21 15.70 -28.41
C ALA A 369 39.71 15.36 -28.62
N ALA A 370 39.35 14.14 -28.97
CA ALA A 370 37.96 13.72 -29.15
C ALA A 370 37.25 13.63 -27.80
N LEU A 371 37.90 13.13 -26.74
CA LEU A 371 37.38 13.15 -25.39
C LEU A 371 37.21 14.58 -24.85
N ARG A 372 38.11 15.53 -25.16
CA ARG A 372 37.96 16.94 -24.79
C ARG A 372 36.73 17.57 -25.44
N LEU A 373 36.48 17.29 -26.73
CA LEU A 373 35.28 17.76 -27.41
C LEU A 373 34.01 17.16 -26.83
N ALA A 374 34.01 15.87 -26.53
CA ALA A 374 32.89 15.17 -25.88
C ALA A 374 32.60 15.78 -24.49
N ALA A 375 33.63 16.02 -23.67
CA ALA A 375 33.50 16.68 -22.37
C ALA A 375 32.90 18.10 -22.47
N ALA A 376 33.35 18.89 -23.45
CA ALA A 376 32.80 20.23 -23.69
C ALA A 376 31.32 20.20 -24.13
N ASN A 377 30.90 19.20 -24.90
CA ASN A 377 29.50 18.98 -25.26
C ASN A 377 28.66 18.60 -24.04
N MET A 378 29.15 17.64 -23.22
CA MET A 378 28.51 17.22 -21.98
C MET A 378 28.35 18.40 -21.01
N ARG A 379 29.40 19.23 -20.87
CA ARG A 379 29.34 20.44 -20.04
C ARG A 379 28.22 21.38 -20.46
N ARG A 380 28.08 21.64 -21.75
CA ARG A 380 26.97 22.49 -22.23
C ARG A 380 25.62 21.91 -21.92
N GLN A 381 25.47 20.60 -22.13
CA GLN A 381 24.22 19.89 -21.84
C GLN A 381 23.86 19.90 -20.33
N GLU A 382 24.81 19.57 -19.44
CA GLU A 382 24.57 19.58 -18.00
C GLU A 382 24.26 20.99 -17.47
N LEU A 383 24.97 22.02 -17.94
CA LEU A 383 24.69 23.41 -17.56
C LEU A 383 23.33 23.91 -18.08
N ASP A 384 22.89 23.48 -19.26
CA ASP A 384 21.54 23.76 -19.77
C ASP A 384 20.47 23.09 -18.90
N ILE A 385 20.65 21.84 -18.53
CA ILE A 385 19.75 21.13 -17.63
C ILE A 385 19.67 21.83 -16.26
N ILE A 386 20.82 22.20 -15.68
CA ILE A 386 20.89 22.93 -14.40
C ILE A 386 20.11 24.26 -14.49
N ALA A 387 20.28 24.99 -15.59
CA ALA A 387 19.57 26.26 -15.77
C ALA A 387 18.04 26.10 -15.90
N LYS A 388 17.56 24.93 -16.32
CA LYS A 388 16.15 24.59 -16.46
C LYS A 388 15.55 23.94 -15.20
N SER A 389 16.36 23.56 -14.21
CA SER A 389 15.95 22.78 -13.01
C SER A 389 15.44 23.66 -11.85
#